data_8c6562c2f41fe84725843bbfefd942aa
#
_entry.id   8c6562c2f41fe84725843bbfefd942aa
#
_cell.length_a   1.000
_cell.length_b   1.000
_cell.length_c   1.000
_cell.angle_alpha   90.00
_cell.angle_beta   90.00
_cell.angle_gamma   90.00
#
_symmetry.space_group_name_H-M   'P 1'
#
loop_
_entity.id
_entity.type
_entity.pdbx_description
1 polymer ?
#
loop_
_entity_poly.entity_id
_entity_poly.type
_entity_poly.pdbx_seq_one_letter_code
_entity_poly.pdbx_strand_id
1 'polypeptide(L)'
;MSSEQRASTSAGAARKRGRPRHEQPSQEYETKRREVVSVASEVFRMQGYDAGTLDEVAAAMNLRKASLYYYVKSKADLLRLIFDRAIDRSLEQIEEYSAIEDPRNRLEALIRHQARTVANDPALFAVFFDHRAGLEGDDVADIAAKERRYLRYFIVAVEDAMDANVLPKADPRMVAATLIGMSSWVYKWMDPVRDDPVVFADLCVQLILRPRD
;
A
#
# COMPACT_ATOMS: atom_id res chain seq x y z
N MET A 1 74.25 -34.89 -28.40
CA MET A 1 73.07 -35.22 -29.18
C MET A 1 71.85 -34.84 -28.31
N SER A 2 71.47 -33.73 -28.45
CA SER A 2 70.21 -33.04 -28.76
C SER A 2 68.93 -33.78 -28.42
N SER A 3 68.14 -33.17 -27.63
CA SER A 3 66.68 -33.08 -27.82
C SER A 3 66.08 -32.00 -26.96
N GLU A 4 65.71 -30.89 -27.56
CA GLU A 4 64.92 -29.81 -27.03
C GLU A 4 63.47 -30.27 -26.77
N GLN A 5 62.94 -30.00 -25.60
CA GLN A 5 61.53 -30.09 -25.34
C GLN A 5 60.92 -28.70 -25.17
N ARG A 6 60.11 -28.33 -26.15
CA ARG A 6 59.30 -27.08 -26.17
C ARG A 6 58.16 -27.18 -25.15
N ALA A 7 58.13 -26.26 -24.22
CA ALA A 7 57.01 -26.04 -23.34
C ALA A 7 55.93 -25.25 -24.09
N SER A 8 54.72 -25.83 -24.18
CA SER A 8 53.53 -25.21 -24.71
C SER A 8 52.82 -24.49 -23.57
N THR A 9 52.75 -23.16 -23.64
CA THR A 9 52.03 -22.29 -22.69
C THR A 9 50.57 -22.27 -23.11
N SER A 10 49.69 -22.94 -22.39
CA SER A 10 48.25 -22.83 -22.49
C SER A 10 47.75 -21.61 -21.77
N ALA A 11 47.33 -20.59 -22.51
CA ALA A 11 46.66 -19.40 -21.95
C ALA A 11 45.23 -19.78 -21.53
N GLY A 12 45.03 -19.84 -20.20
CA GLY A 12 43.72 -20.02 -19.60
C GLY A 12 42.83 -18.80 -19.82
N ALA A 13 41.79 -18.97 -20.65
CA ALA A 13 40.76 -17.98 -20.86
C ALA A 13 39.98 -17.75 -19.54
N ALA A 14 40.07 -16.53 -19.01
CA ALA A 14 39.29 -16.09 -17.85
C ALA A 14 37.79 -16.12 -18.16
N ARG A 15 37.09 -17.08 -17.56
CA ARG A 15 35.62 -17.12 -17.59
C ARG A 15 35.11 -15.87 -16.92
N LYS A 16 34.43 -15.00 -17.69
CA LYS A 16 33.60 -13.91 -17.17
C LYS A 16 32.58 -14.51 -16.18
N ARG A 17 32.76 -14.21 -14.89
CA ARG A 17 31.75 -14.52 -13.87
C ARG A 17 30.46 -13.81 -14.24
N GLY A 18 29.42 -14.57 -14.59
CA GLY A 18 28.07 -14.06 -14.75
C GLY A 18 27.61 -13.42 -13.45
N ARG A 19 27.03 -12.24 -13.56
CA ARG A 19 26.42 -11.49 -12.45
C ARG A 19 25.43 -12.40 -11.71
N PRO A 20 25.46 -12.53 -10.37
CA PRO A 20 24.51 -13.36 -9.64
C PRO A 20 23.09 -12.83 -9.89
N ARG A 21 22.20 -13.68 -10.38
CA ARG A 21 20.77 -13.45 -10.45
C ARG A 21 20.22 -13.66 -9.04
N HIS A 22 19.62 -12.64 -8.45
CA HIS A 22 19.02 -12.51 -7.10
C HIS A 22 19.89 -11.79 -6.07
N GLU A 23 20.29 -10.57 -6.37
CA GLU A 23 20.46 -9.58 -5.30
C GLU A 23 19.06 -8.99 -5.04
N GLN A 24 18.62 -9.02 -3.78
CA GLN A 24 17.45 -8.25 -3.35
C GLN A 24 17.67 -6.79 -3.76
N PRO A 25 16.61 -6.06 -4.20
CA PRO A 25 16.73 -4.66 -4.55
C PRO A 25 17.40 -3.90 -3.41
N SER A 26 18.30 -2.97 -3.73
CA SER A 26 18.96 -2.16 -2.72
C SER A 26 17.95 -1.31 -1.96
N GLN A 27 18.24 -0.96 -0.71
CA GLN A 27 17.38 -0.09 0.09
C GLN A 27 17.11 1.26 -0.61
N GLU A 28 18.10 1.77 -1.34
CA GLU A 28 17.98 2.98 -2.16
C GLU A 28 16.97 2.79 -3.30
N TYR A 29 17.00 1.64 -3.99
CA TYR A 29 16.02 1.30 -5.03
C TYR A 29 14.60 1.28 -4.47
N GLU A 30 14.37 0.60 -3.35
CA GLU A 30 13.05 0.51 -2.72
C GLU A 30 12.56 1.88 -2.23
N THR A 31 13.47 2.71 -1.71
CA THR A 31 13.12 4.08 -1.30
C THR A 31 12.70 4.92 -2.51
N LYS A 32 13.47 4.85 -3.60
CA LYS A 32 13.14 5.59 -4.83
C LYS A 32 11.86 5.08 -5.49
N ARG A 33 11.63 3.77 -5.46
CA ARG A 33 10.38 3.17 -5.96
C ARG A 33 9.15 3.65 -5.17
N ARG A 34 9.27 3.78 -3.84
CA ARG A 34 8.20 4.35 -3.00
C ARG A 34 7.92 5.82 -3.34
N GLU A 35 8.98 6.59 -3.61
CA GLU A 35 8.84 7.99 -4.06
C GLU A 35 8.14 8.07 -5.43
N VAL A 36 8.48 7.19 -6.38
CA VAL A 36 7.78 7.08 -7.67
C VAL A 36 6.28 6.84 -7.46
N VAL A 37 5.91 5.91 -6.60
CA VAL A 37 4.50 5.60 -6.29
C VAL A 37 3.78 6.81 -5.68
N SER A 38 4.43 7.53 -4.76
CA SER A 38 3.85 8.73 -4.13
C SER A 38 3.58 9.84 -5.14
N VAL A 39 4.58 10.17 -5.97
CA VAL A 39 4.44 11.22 -7.01
C VAL A 39 3.40 10.82 -8.06
N ALA A 40 3.38 9.54 -8.45
CA ALA A 40 2.39 9.04 -9.40
C ALA A 40 0.96 9.11 -8.84
N SER A 41 0.78 8.83 -7.55
CA SER A 41 -0.53 8.97 -6.90
C SER A 41 -1.05 10.41 -6.99
N GLU A 42 -0.18 11.41 -6.78
CA GLU A 42 -0.56 12.82 -6.92
C GLU A 42 -0.90 13.19 -8.38
N VAL A 43 -0.09 12.77 -9.35
CA VAL A 43 -0.36 13.01 -10.78
C VAL A 43 -1.70 12.42 -11.19
N PHE A 44 -1.96 11.16 -10.82
CA PHE A 44 -3.21 10.48 -11.17
C PHE A 44 -4.41 11.03 -10.39
N ARG A 45 -4.24 11.48 -9.15
CA ARG A 45 -5.30 12.15 -8.41
C ARG A 45 -5.73 13.46 -9.07
N MET A 46 -4.76 14.25 -9.56
CA MET A 46 -5.04 15.58 -10.15
C MET A 46 -5.61 15.50 -11.56
N GLN A 47 -5.14 14.56 -12.37
CA GLN A 47 -5.48 14.50 -13.79
C GLN A 47 -6.43 13.35 -14.14
N GLY A 48 -6.62 12.41 -13.21
CA GLY A 48 -7.24 11.11 -13.46
C GLY A 48 -6.24 10.10 -14.01
N TYR A 49 -6.53 8.81 -13.78
CA TYR A 49 -5.64 7.74 -14.26
C TYR A 49 -5.51 7.74 -15.78
N ASP A 50 -6.60 7.90 -16.53
CA ASP A 50 -6.58 7.78 -17.98
C ASP A 50 -5.71 8.86 -18.67
N ALA A 51 -5.81 10.11 -18.20
CA ALA A 51 -5.08 11.26 -18.75
C ALA A 51 -3.63 11.33 -18.27
N GLY A 52 -3.33 10.98 -17.02
CA GLY A 52 -1.99 11.03 -16.45
C GLY A 52 -1.00 10.11 -17.18
N THR A 53 0.23 10.56 -17.36
CA THR A 53 1.26 9.86 -18.14
C THR A 53 2.52 9.58 -17.31
N LEU A 54 3.29 8.56 -17.72
CA LEU A 54 4.61 8.30 -17.12
C LEU A 54 5.60 9.45 -17.36
N ASP A 55 5.43 10.22 -18.43
CA ASP A 55 6.28 11.39 -18.72
C ASP A 55 6.06 12.50 -17.70
N GLU A 56 4.81 12.72 -17.27
CA GLU A 56 4.48 13.68 -16.22
C GLU A 56 5.00 13.24 -14.86
N VAL A 57 4.92 11.96 -14.54
CA VAL A 57 5.52 11.40 -13.31
C VAL A 57 7.04 11.60 -13.33
N ALA A 58 7.71 11.30 -14.45
CA ALA A 58 9.15 11.52 -14.59
C ALA A 58 9.51 13.02 -14.45
N ALA A 59 8.75 13.91 -15.10
CA ALA A 59 8.95 15.36 -15.01
C ALA A 59 8.77 15.88 -13.58
N ALA A 60 7.72 15.44 -12.87
CA ALA A 60 7.47 15.82 -11.47
C ALA A 60 8.59 15.37 -10.52
N MET A 61 9.31 14.31 -10.87
CA MET A 61 10.47 13.82 -10.12
C MET A 61 11.82 14.39 -10.60
N ASN A 62 11.84 15.26 -11.59
CA ASN A 62 13.06 15.70 -12.28
C ASN A 62 13.90 14.52 -12.83
N LEU A 63 13.26 13.45 -13.27
CA LEU A 63 13.89 12.29 -13.85
C LEU A 63 13.75 12.28 -15.37
N ARG A 64 14.74 11.68 -16.05
CA ARG A 64 14.55 11.30 -17.45
C ARG A 64 13.59 10.10 -17.54
N LYS A 65 12.77 10.04 -18.57
CA LYS A 65 11.84 8.92 -18.82
C LYS A 65 12.53 7.54 -18.70
N ALA A 66 13.73 7.39 -19.28
CA ALA A 66 14.50 6.16 -19.19
C ALA A 66 14.85 5.76 -17.74
N SER A 67 15.06 6.74 -16.85
CA SER A 67 15.33 6.49 -15.44
C SER A 67 14.07 6.03 -14.69
N LEU A 68 12.89 6.54 -15.06
CA LEU A 68 11.63 6.08 -14.50
C LEU A 68 11.37 4.60 -14.85
N TYR A 69 11.64 4.18 -16.08
CA TYR A 69 11.48 2.79 -16.53
C TYR A 69 12.41 1.79 -15.81
N TYR A 70 13.40 2.26 -15.07
CA TYR A 70 14.17 1.40 -14.17
C TYR A 70 13.34 0.93 -12.96
N TYR A 71 12.36 1.72 -12.52
CA TYR A 71 11.51 1.45 -11.35
C TYR A 71 10.14 0.85 -11.71
N VAL A 72 9.59 1.20 -12.88
CA VAL A 72 8.26 0.77 -13.33
C VAL A 72 8.29 0.39 -14.81
N LYS A 73 7.56 -0.67 -15.17
CA LYS A 73 7.58 -1.21 -16.55
C LYS A 73 6.55 -0.54 -17.46
N SER A 74 5.42 -0.11 -16.87
CA SER A 74 4.29 0.46 -17.60
C SER A 74 3.43 1.31 -16.65
N LYS A 75 2.45 2.01 -17.21
CA LYS A 75 1.43 2.73 -16.44
C LYS A 75 0.55 1.77 -15.62
N ALA A 76 0.22 0.60 -16.18
CA ALA A 76 -0.51 -0.45 -15.47
C ALA A 76 0.31 -1.04 -14.32
N ASP A 77 1.61 -1.30 -14.52
CA ASP A 77 2.52 -1.72 -13.45
C ASP A 77 2.59 -0.66 -12.32
N LEU A 78 2.63 0.62 -12.68
CA LEU A 78 2.60 1.71 -11.71
C LEU A 78 1.28 1.76 -10.93
N LEU A 79 0.15 1.56 -11.59
CA LEU A 79 -1.15 1.46 -10.93
C LEU A 79 -1.18 0.29 -9.95
N ARG A 80 -0.70 -0.90 -10.36
CA ARG A 80 -0.57 -2.05 -9.48
C ARG A 80 0.26 -1.73 -8.24
N LEU A 81 1.40 -1.05 -8.38
CA LEU A 81 2.24 -0.63 -7.25
C LEU A 81 1.53 0.34 -6.30
N ILE A 82 0.70 1.23 -6.82
CA ILE A 82 -0.13 2.13 -6.01
C ILE A 82 -1.12 1.31 -5.18
N PHE A 83 -1.79 0.33 -5.80
CA PHE A 83 -2.73 -0.55 -5.10
C PHE A 83 -2.06 -1.42 -4.04
N ASP A 84 -0.93 -2.06 -4.36
CA ASP A 84 -0.16 -2.84 -3.40
C ASP A 84 0.23 -1.97 -2.20
N ARG A 85 0.75 -0.76 -2.45
CA ARG A 85 1.14 0.14 -1.37
C ARG A 85 -0.03 0.57 -0.49
N ALA A 86 -1.20 0.87 -1.07
CA ALA A 86 -2.38 1.27 -0.30
C ALA A 86 -2.82 0.15 0.64
N ILE A 87 -2.91 -1.08 0.13
CA ILE A 87 -3.30 -2.25 0.93
C ILE A 87 -2.21 -2.62 1.94
N ASP A 88 -0.94 -2.60 1.56
CA ASP A 88 0.14 -2.95 2.48
C ASP A 88 0.21 -1.94 3.64
N ARG A 89 0.01 -0.63 3.38
CA ARG A 89 -0.13 0.38 4.45
C ARG A 89 -1.34 0.13 5.34
N SER A 90 -2.45 -0.31 4.78
CA SER A 90 -3.64 -0.67 5.57
C SER A 90 -3.40 -1.91 6.43
N LEU A 91 -2.56 -2.84 5.97
CA LEU A 91 -2.19 -4.05 6.71
C LEU A 91 -1.03 -3.82 7.70
N GLU A 92 -0.27 -2.73 7.57
CA GLU A 92 0.76 -2.36 8.55
C GLU A 92 0.13 -2.23 9.94
N GLN A 93 0.77 -2.84 10.94
CA GLN A 93 0.35 -2.83 12.36
C GLN A 93 -1.04 -3.45 12.63
N ILE A 94 -1.79 -3.95 11.63
CA ILE A 94 -3.14 -4.47 11.87
C ILE A 94 -3.12 -5.72 12.78
N GLU A 95 -2.07 -6.53 12.69
CA GLU A 95 -1.89 -7.71 13.55
C GLU A 95 -1.63 -7.30 15.00
N GLU A 96 -0.86 -6.22 15.22
CA GLU A 96 -0.61 -5.64 16.54
C GLU A 96 -1.90 -5.14 17.17
N TYR A 97 -2.70 -4.36 16.43
CA TYR A 97 -4.00 -3.89 16.93
C TYR A 97 -4.99 -5.02 17.16
N SER A 98 -4.96 -6.05 16.33
CA SER A 98 -5.84 -7.22 16.46
C SER A 98 -5.48 -8.09 17.67
N ALA A 99 -4.26 -7.99 18.20
CA ALA A 99 -3.83 -8.70 19.39
C ALA A 99 -4.24 -8.01 20.72
N ILE A 100 -4.85 -6.83 20.67
CA ILE A 100 -5.37 -6.15 21.86
C ILE A 100 -6.50 -7.00 22.46
N GLU A 101 -6.39 -7.39 23.73
CA GLU A 101 -7.32 -8.32 24.38
C GLU A 101 -8.71 -7.71 24.59
N ASP A 102 -8.79 -6.45 25.09
CA ASP A 102 -10.06 -5.77 25.34
C ASP A 102 -10.78 -5.46 24.01
N PRO A 103 -12.00 -6.00 23.78
CA PRO A 103 -12.71 -5.86 22.50
C PRO A 103 -13.00 -4.42 22.10
N ARG A 104 -13.27 -3.55 23.10
CA ARG A 104 -13.51 -2.14 22.87
C ARG A 104 -12.24 -1.43 22.39
N ASN A 105 -11.14 -1.62 23.13
CA ASN A 105 -9.86 -0.99 22.81
C ASN A 105 -9.34 -1.50 21.45
N ARG A 106 -9.53 -2.77 21.13
CA ARG A 106 -9.21 -3.35 19.83
C ARG A 106 -9.97 -2.65 18.71
N LEU A 107 -11.29 -2.53 18.84
CA LEU A 107 -12.13 -1.89 17.84
C LEU A 107 -11.78 -0.41 17.69
N GLU A 108 -11.54 0.32 18.80
CA GLU A 108 -11.07 1.70 18.76
C GLU A 108 -9.75 1.85 18.00
N ALA A 109 -8.78 0.98 18.27
CA ALA A 109 -7.47 0.99 17.60
C ALA A 109 -7.60 0.75 16.10
N LEU A 110 -8.43 -0.22 15.68
CA LEU A 110 -8.68 -0.51 14.26
C LEU A 110 -9.39 0.64 13.54
N ILE A 111 -10.39 1.28 14.16
CA ILE A 111 -11.08 2.44 13.58
C ILE A 111 -10.09 3.61 13.42
N ARG A 112 -9.29 3.92 14.45
CA ARG A 112 -8.26 4.97 14.37
C ARG A 112 -7.22 4.66 13.31
N HIS A 113 -6.76 3.43 13.24
CA HIS A 113 -5.80 2.99 12.22
C HIS A 113 -6.34 3.23 10.81
N GLN A 114 -7.55 2.74 10.51
CA GLN A 114 -8.17 2.92 9.20
C GLN A 114 -8.33 4.40 8.83
N ALA A 115 -8.90 5.19 9.72
CA ALA A 115 -9.15 6.61 9.49
C ALA A 115 -7.83 7.37 9.22
N ARG A 116 -6.82 7.17 10.06
CA ARG A 116 -5.51 7.83 9.92
C ARG A 116 -4.74 7.36 8.69
N THR A 117 -4.82 6.08 8.34
CA THR A 117 -4.13 5.51 7.17
C THR A 117 -4.61 6.19 5.90
N VAL A 118 -5.92 6.38 5.73
CA VAL A 118 -6.49 7.06 4.56
C VAL A 118 -6.24 8.58 4.62
N ALA A 119 -6.44 9.20 5.78
CA ALA A 119 -6.29 10.64 5.96
C ALA A 119 -4.85 11.14 5.77
N ASN A 120 -3.84 10.32 6.09
CA ASN A 120 -2.43 10.67 5.93
C ASN A 120 -1.91 10.57 4.49
N ASP A 121 -2.64 9.92 3.58
CA ASP A 121 -2.23 9.80 2.17
C ASP A 121 -3.44 9.79 1.24
N PRO A 122 -4.21 10.91 1.23
CA PRO A 122 -5.47 10.97 0.47
C PRO A 122 -5.25 10.79 -1.04
N ALA A 123 -4.09 11.14 -1.58
CA ALA A 123 -3.77 10.96 -2.98
C ALA A 123 -3.63 9.47 -3.36
N LEU A 124 -2.92 8.70 -2.55
CA LEU A 124 -2.78 7.26 -2.73
C LEU A 124 -4.15 6.58 -2.69
N PHE A 125 -4.97 6.91 -1.69
CA PHE A 125 -6.28 6.30 -1.51
C PHE A 125 -7.33 6.78 -2.52
N ALA A 126 -7.21 8.00 -3.06
CA ALA A 126 -8.03 8.45 -4.18
C ALA A 126 -7.83 7.54 -5.41
N VAL A 127 -6.58 7.26 -5.78
CA VAL A 127 -6.29 6.34 -6.90
C VAL A 127 -6.79 4.94 -6.58
N PHE A 128 -6.57 4.45 -5.36
CA PHE A 128 -7.03 3.13 -4.93
C PHE A 128 -8.55 2.94 -5.02
N PHE A 129 -9.34 3.93 -4.59
CA PHE A 129 -10.80 3.81 -4.60
C PHE A 129 -11.43 4.16 -5.95
N ASP A 130 -10.88 5.13 -6.69
CA ASP A 130 -11.50 5.66 -7.90
C ASP A 130 -11.08 4.93 -9.19
N HIS A 131 -9.92 4.23 -9.19
CA HIS A 131 -9.34 3.69 -10.43
C HIS A 131 -9.18 2.16 -10.46
N ARG A 132 -9.99 1.45 -9.67
CA ARG A 132 -9.96 -0.04 -9.61
C ARG A 132 -10.15 -0.71 -10.99
N ALA A 133 -10.94 -0.11 -11.87
CA ALA A 133 -11.17 -0.62 -13.23
C ALA A 133 -9.89 -0.67 -14.11
N GLY A 134 -8.83 0.03 -13.71
CA GLY A 134 -7.54 -0.02 -14.39
C GLY A 134 -6.64 -1.20 -14.01
N LEU A 135 -7.05 -2.03 -13.04
CA LEU A 135 -6.36 -3.30 -12.73
C LEU A 135 -6.77 -4.38 -13.72
N GLU A 136 -5.84 -5.23 -14.11
CA GLU A 136 -6.05 -6.27 -15.10
C GLU A 136 -5.54 -7.64 -14.63
N GLY A 137 -6.09 -8.71 -15.21
CA GLY A 137 -5.62 -10.08 -15.02
C GLY A 137 -5.58 -10.52 -13.54
N ASP A 138 -4.49 -11.17 -13.17
CA ASP A 138 -4.28 -11.74 -11.83
C ASP A 138 -4.21 -10.66 -10.73
N ASP A 139 -3.88 -9.42 -11.08
CA ASP A 139 -3.77 -8.30 -10.14
C ASP A 139 -5.10 -8.01 -9.44
N VAL A 140 -6.23 -8.17 -10.15
CA VAL A 140 -7.58 -8.01 -9.58
C VAL A 140 -7.82 -9.03 -8.46
N ALA A 141 -7.44 -10.29 -8.69
CA ALA A 141 -7.63 -11.37 -7.72
C ALA A 141 -6.73 -11.20 -6.48
N ASP A 142 -5.48 -10.81 -6.70
CA ASP A 142 -4.49 -10.58 -5.63
C ASP A 142 -4.90 -9.43 -4.72
N ILE A 143 -5.27 -8.28 -5.28
CA ILE A 143 -5.75 -7.13 -4.52
C ILE A 143 -7.03 -7.49 -3.77
N ALA A 144 -7.98 -8.16 -4.41
CA ALA A 144 -9.20 -8.60 -3.76
C ALA A 144 -8.95 -9.59 -2.60
N ALA A 145 -7.91 -10.43 -2.69
CA ALA A 145 -7.53 -11.32 -1.60
C ALA A 145 -6.99 -10.56 -0.39
N LYS A 146 -6.13 -9.55 -0.63
CA LYS A 146 -5.61 -8.66 0.42
C LYS A 146 -6.74 -7.85 1.08
N GLU A 147 -7.68 -7.30 0.31
CA GLU A 147 -8.86 -6.57 0.82
C GLU A 147 -9.75 -7.46 1.69
N ARG A 148 -10.00 -8.71 1.26
CA ARG A 148 -10.77 -9.68 2.08
C ARG A 148 -10.04 -9.99 3.38
N ARG A 149 -8.71 -10.11 3.37
CA ARG A 149 -7.91 -10.29 4.58
C ARG A 149 -8.07 -9.09 5.52
N TYR A 150 -7.97 -7.88 4.99
CA TYR A 150 -8.15 -6.65 5.76
C TYR A 150 -9.54 -6.57 6.40
N LEU A 151 -10.59 -6.77 5.62
CA LEU A 151 -11.97 -6.77 6.12
C LEU A 151 -12.20 -7.81 7.22
N ARG A 152 -11.55 -8.96 7.14
CA ARG A 152 -11.68 -10.02 8.17
C ARG A 152 -11.22 -9.58 9.55
N TYR A 153 -10.16 -8.77 9.66
CA TYR A 153 -9.73 -8.23 10.95
C TYR A 153 -10.82 -7.36 11.60
N PHE A 154 -11.51 -6.57 10.80
CA PHE A 154 -12.64 -5.76 11.29
C PHE A 154 -13.85 -6.62 11.65
N ILE A 155 -14.17 -7.65 10.86
CA ILE A 155 -15.31 -8.53 11.17
C ILE A 155 -15.10 -9.19 12.53
N VAL A 156 -13.94 -9.78 12.79
CA VAL A 156 -13.62 -10.42 14.08
C VAL A 156 -13.70 -9.41 15.22
N ALA A 157 -13.12 -8.22 15.07
CA ALA A 157 -13.16 -7.22 16.12
C ALA A 157 -14.60 -6.71 16.40
N VAL A 158 -15.45 -6.64 15.39
CA VAL A 158 -16.86 -6.27 15.52
C VAL A 158 -17.65 -7.39 16.21
N GLU A 159 -17.42 -8.66 15.87
CA GLU A 159 -18.03 -9.82 16.52
C GLU A 159 -17.72 -9.81 18.02
N ASP A 160 -16.45 -9.68 18.38
CA ASP A 160 -16.00 -9.63 19.77
C ASP A 160 -16.59 -8.42 20.52
N ALA A 161 -16.67 -7.25 19.89
CA ALA A 161 -17.30 -6.06 20.46
C ALA A 161 -18.80 -6.22 20.69
N MET A 162 -19.50 -6.95 19.80
CA MET A 162 -20.92 -7.28 19.98
C MET A 162 -21.11 -8.31 21.11
N ASP A 163 -20.24 -9.29 21.24
CA ASP A 163 -20.29 -10.29 22.30
C ASP A 163 -20.00 -9.68 23.68
N ALA A 164 -19.13 -8.68 23.72
CA ALA A 164 -18.84 -7.89 24.91
C ALA A 164 -19.88 -6.77 25.20
N ASN A 165 -20.98 -6.68 24.44
CA ASN A 165 -21.98 -5.61 24.52
C ASN A 165 -21.44 -4.19 24.32
N VAL A 166 -20.31 -4.03 23.63
CA VAL A 166 -19.73 -2.73 23.23
C VAL A 166 -20.52 -2.17 22.04
N LEU A 167 -20.96 -3.04 21.13
CA LEU A 167 -21.83 -2.73 20.01
C LEU A 167 -23.16 -3.48 20.11
N PRO A 168 -24.25 -2.94 19.54
CA PRO A 168 -25.50 -3.66 19.40
C PRO A 168 -25.32 -4.85 18.44
N LYS A 169 -26.08 -5.94 18.67
CA LYS A 169 -26.08 -7.11 17.78
C LYS A 169 -26.62 -6.73 16.40
N ALA A 170 -25.86 -7.05 15.37
CA ALA A 170 -26.17 -6.83 13.96
C ALA A 170 -25.39 -7.83 13.09
N ASP A 171 -25.43 -7.71 11.76
CA ASP A 171 -24.54 -8.46 10.86
C ASP A 171 -23.11 -7.89 10.98
N PRO A 172 -22.13 -8.67 11.49
CA PRO A 172 -20.77 -8.18 11.73
C PRO A 172 -20.07 -7.71 10.46
N ARG A 173 -20.33 -8.38 9.33
CA ARG A 173 -19.76 -8.03 8.03
C ARG A 173 -20.28 -6.67 7.55
N MET A 174 -21.58 -6.42 7.71
CA MET A 174 -22.16 -5.11 7.33
C MET A 174 -21.63 -3.99 8.21
N VAL A 175 -21.52 -4.21 9.52
CA VAL A 175 -20.96 -3.22 10.45
C VAL A 175 -19.48 -2.95 10.11
N ALA A 176 -18.67 -3.98 9.94
CA ALA A 176 -17.26 -3.84 9.56
C ALA A 176 -17.08 -3.06 8.24
N ALA A 177 -17.87 -3.39 7.21
CA ALA A 177 -17.85 -2.67 5.94
C ALA A 177 -18.28 -1.20 6.08
N THR A 178 -19.26 -0.92 6.93
CA THR A 178 -19.72 0.45 7.22
C THR A 178 -18.62 1.26 7.92
N LEU A 179 -17.93 0.67 8.92
CA LEU A 179 -16.83 1.32 9.63
C LEU A 179 -15.68 1.70 8.67
N ILE A 180 -15.28 0.76 7.81
CA ILE A 180 -14.26 0.99 6.80
C ILE A 180 -14.73 2.08 5.81
N GLY A 181 -15.94 1.96 5.28
CA GLY A 181 -16.49 2.91 4.30
C GLY A 181 -16.60 4.33 4.84
N MET A 182 -17.12 4.51 6.06
CA MET A 182 -17.24 5.81 6.71
C MET A 182 -15.86 6.48 6.87
N SER A 183 -14.88 5.75 7.38
CA SER A 183 -13.54 6.28 7.61
C SER A 183 -12.72 6.43 6.32
N SER A 184 -13.07 5.71 5.26
CA SER A 184 -12.38 5.82 3.96
C SER A 184 -12.75 7.08 3.20
N TRP A 185 -13.99 7.57 3.30
CA TRP A 185 -14.49 8.71 2.50
C TRP A 185 -13.70 10.01 2.70
N VAL A 186 -12.87 10.09 3.75
CA VAL A 186 -12.02 11.23 4.09
C VAL A 186 -11.12 11.69 2.94
N TYR A 187 -10.67 10.78 2.06
CA TYR A 187 -9.82 11.14 0.91
C TYR A 187 -10.47 12.14 -0.07
N LYS A 188 -11.80 12.26 -0.06
CA LYS A 188 -12.55 13.17 -0.95
C LYS A 188 -12.57 14.62 -0.47
N TRP A 189 -12.48 14.86 0.83
CA TRP A 189 -12.77 16.18 1.39
C TRP A 189 -11.72 16.70 2.37
N MET A 190 -10.83 15.86 2.89
CA MET A 190 -9.81 16.31 3.84
C MET A 190 -8.83 17.27 3.19
N ASP A 191 -8.64 18.41 3.83
CA ASP A 191 -7.62 19.38 3.49
C ASP A 191 -6.42 19.18 4.44
N PRO A 192 -5.26 18.67 3.94
CA PRO A 192 -4.11 18.36 4.78
C PRO A 192 -3.48 19.60 5.45
N VAL A 193 -3.85 20.82 5.02
CA VAL A 193 -3.38 22.06 5.65
C VAL A 193 -4.28 22.47 6.81
N ARG A 194 -5.59 22.21 6.72
CA ARG A 194 -6.59 22.65 7.69
C ARG A 194 -7.00 21.55 8.67
N ASP A 195 -7.06 20.32 8.20
CA ASP A 195 -7.69 19.22 8.93
C ASP A 195 -6.60 18.29 9.52
N ASP A 196 -6.80 17.85 10.78
CA ASP A 196 -5.89 16.95 11.48
C ASP A 196 -6.40 15.48 11.38
N PRO A 197 -5.61 14.56 10.80
CA PRO A 197 -5.95 13.13 10.73
C PRO A 197 -6.20 12.47 12.10
N VAL A 198 -5.58 12.98 13.18
CA VAL A 198 -5.79 12.45 14.53
C VAL A 198 -7.16 12.85 15.06
N VAL A 199 -7.52 14.12 14.90
CA VAL A 199 -8.85 14.64 15.30
C VAL A 199 -9.95 13.91 14.51
N PHE A 200 -9.77 13.69 13.21
CA PHE A 200 -10.71 12.92 12.41
C PHE A 200 -10.87 11.48 12.89
N ALA A 201 -9.76 10.81 13.20
CA ALA A 201 -9.80 9.43 13.69
C ALA A 201 -10.51 9.32 15.04
N ASP A 202 -10.29 10.27 15.95
CA ASP A 202 -10.97 10.31 17.23
C ASP A 202 -12.47 10.60 17.07
N LEU A 203 -12.85 11.47 16.12
CA LEU A 203 -14.25 11.70 15.79
C LEU A 203 -14.92 10.42 15.27
N CYS A 204 -14.26 9.64 14.42
CA CYS A 204 -14.78 8.35 13.94
C CYS A 204 -15.08 7.41 15.11
N VAL A 205 -14.19 7.32 16.09
CA VAL A 205 -14.42 6.50 17.28
C VAL A 205 -15.60 7.03 18.11
N GLN A 206 -15.67 8.34 18.37
CA GLN A 206 -16.73 8.95 19.16
C GLN A 206 -18.13 8.77 18.56
N LEU A 207 -18.23 8.79 17.22
CA LEU A 207 -19.50 8.59 16.52
C LEU A 207 -20.03 7.15 16.61
N ILE A 208 -19.15 6.18 16.84
CA ILE A 208 -19.48 4.74 16.83
C ILE A 208 -19.60 4.19 18.25
N LEU A 209 -18.66 4.54 19.09
CA LEU A 209 -18.57 4.00 20.45
C LEU A 209 -19.06 5.03 21.46
N ARG A 210 -20.04 4.65 22.26
CA ARG A 210 -20.50 5.49 23.36
C ARG A 210 -19.33 5.81 24.31
N PRO A 211 -19.32 7.00 24.93
CA PRO A 211 -18.33 7.30 25.99
C PRO A 211 -18.34 6.19 27.07
N ARG A 212 -17.20 5.96 27.71
CA ARG A 212 -17.16 5.14 28.93
C ARG A 212 -17.77 5.98 30.07
N ASP A 213 -18.72 5.38 30.77
CA ASP A 213 -19.25 5.95 32.02
C ASP A 213 -18.16 6.04 33.09
#